data_ed4d0e10a3e8b90158efe7e7f497be5b
#
_entry.id   ed4d0e10a3e8b90158efe7e7f497be5b
#
_cell.length_a   1.000
_cell.length_b   1.000
_cell.length_c   1.000
_cell.angle_alpha   90.00
_cell.angle_beta   90.00
_cell.angle_gamma   90.00
#
_symmetry.space_group_name_H-M   'P 1'
#
loop_
_entity.id
_entity.type
_entity.pdbx_description
1 polymer ?
#
loop_
_entity_poly.entity_id
_entity_poly.type
_entity_poly.pdbx_seq_one_letter_code
_entity_poly.pdbx_strand_id
1 'polypeptide(L)'
;MVRETAGTDAMTLTAGAIYRRFYEGANHRLRTFAGGRFANRCRPTAIMFLLTELCNARCVHCDIWKNKGKEESPTAEQWSQVLDDLRSWLGPVSIVFTGGEALLKPYATELAARASARGFHVEFLTHGYWKDQSRIEQLALARPARITVSVDGVGAVHSEIRGRADFFDQTSRTIETLVGMRSRHSLRYRIQLKTVIMEKNLDALGEVARFATREGMSVHYQPIEQNYNTPEDAGWFTTSPNWPRDTGKAVRAVEELIRLKRQGLHVSNSEEHFQAMIRYFEDPAGLRVVTQSHVAQQKQPQCAALTMLQLQANGDVTVCSRKPPVGNIKESPIRRIWEGRRRYWEARCCLAEASVLPVVGPQPSPDERRG
;
A
#
# COMPACT_ATOMS: atom_id res chain seq x y z
N MET A 1 7.64 43.46 4.49
CA MET A 1 6.20 43.35 4.21
C MET A 1 6.08 42.72 2.81
N VAL A 2 6.21 41.38 2.70
CA VAL A 2 6.09 40.62 1.46
C VAL A 2 4.83 39.78 1.61
N ARG A 3 3.81 40.10 0.83
CA ARG A 3 2.58 39.31 0.72
C ARG A 3 2.91 38.03 -0.04
N GLU A 4 2.99 36.90 0.64
CA GLU A 4 2.88 35.59 0.03
C GLU A 4 1.45 35.41 -0.46
N THR A 5 1.28 35.44 -1.77
CA THR A 5 0.06 35.01 -2.44
C THR A 5 -0.03 33.49 -2.34
N ALA A 6 -1.01 33.03 -1.56
CA ALA A 6 -1.44 31.63 -1.58
C ALA A 6 -1.88 31.28 -3.01
N GLY A 7 -0.99 30.68 -3.77
CA GLY A 7 -1.30 30.11 -5.08
C GLY A 7 -2.20 28.90 -4.90
N THR A 8 -3.50 29.08 -5.12
CA THR A 8 -4.39 27.98 -5.45
C THR A 8 -3.96 27.42 -6.80
N ASP A 9 -3.07 26.43 -6.78
CA ASP A 9 -2.80 25.62 -7.96
C ASP A 9 -4.13 24.96 -8.40
N ALA A 10 -4.79 25.60 -9.33
CA ALA A 10 -5.86 24.99 -10.10
C ALA A 10 -5.22 23.79 -10.82
N MET A 11 -5.38 22.61 -10.22
CA MET A 11 -4.87 21.33 -10.75
C MET A 11 -5.51 21.08 -12.10
N THR A 12 -4.83 21.52 -13.17
CA THR A 12 -5.22 21.17 -14.52
C THR A 12 -5.21 19.66 -14.63
N LEU A 13 -6.40 19.05 -14.64
CA LEU A 13 -6.54 17.59 -14.73
C LEU A 13 -5.94 17.14 -16.05
N THR A 14 -4.83 16.42 -15.99
CA THR A 14 -4.24 15.82 -17.19
C THR A 14 -5.21 14.78 -17.78
N ALA A 15 -5.17 14.56 -19.09
CA ALA A 15 -5.99 13.54 -19.77
C ALA A 15 -5.85 12.16 -19.10
N GLY A 16 -4.65 11.80 -18.63
CA GLY A 16 -4.42 10.57 -17.86
C GLY A 16 -5.13 10.54 -16.50
N ALA A 17 -5.22 11.67 -15.80
CA ALA A 17 -5.94 11.74 -14.52
C ALA A 17 -7.46 11.62 -14.74
N ILE A 18 -7.99 12.25 -15.77
CA ILE A 18 -9.41 12.12 -16.17
C ILE A 18 -9.73 10.67 -16.54
N TYR A 19 -8.86 10.04 -17.33
CA TYR A 19 -9.02 8.64 -17.71
C TYR A 19 -9.07 7.72 -16.50
N ARG A 20 -8.12 7.84 -15.56
CA ARG A 20 -8.08 7.00 -14.35
C ARG A 20 -9.34 7.17 -13.50
N ARG A 21 -9.79 8.40 -13.28
CA ARG A 21 -11.02 8.67 -12.53
C ARG A 21 -12.25 8.03 -13.19
N PHE A 22 -12.36 8.13 -14.52
CA PHE A 22 -13.43 7.46 -15.28
C PHE A 22 -13.32 5.94 -15.16
N TYR A 23 -12.12 5.39 -15.34
CA TYR A 23 -11.83 3.96 -15.25
C TYR A 23 -12.20 3.37 -13.88
N GLU A 24 -11.79 4.01 -12.81
CA GLU A 24 -12.11 3.61 -11.44
C GLU A 24 -13.62 3.71 -11.17
N GLY A 25 -14.25 4.80 -11.59
CA GLY A 25 -15.68 5.00 -11.46
C GLY A 25 -16.51 3.96 -12.22
N ALA A 26 -16.12 3.61 -13.45
CA ALA A 26 -16.77 2.56 -14.23
C ALA A 26 -16.65 1.18 -13.57
N ASN A 27 -15.45 0.83 -13.08
CA ASN A 27 -15.24 -0.42 -12.34
C ASN A 27 -16.02 -0.47 -11.02
N HIS A 28 -16.10 0.66 -10.30
CA HIS A 28 -16.92 0.75 -9.09
C HIS A 28 -18.40 0.50 -9.40
N ARG A 29 -18.95 1.11 -10.46
CA ARG A 29 -20.35 0.89 -10.89
C ARG A 29 -20.60 -0.56 -11.29
N LEU A 30 -19.71 -1.18 -12.08
CA LEU A 30 -19.81 -2.60 -12.46
C LEU A 30 -19.85 -3.52 -11.22
N ARG A 31 -19.10 -3.18 -10.19
CA ARG A 31 -18.96 -3.93 -8.96
C ARG A 31 -20.21 -3.84 -8.08
N THR A 32 -20.84 -2.66 -8.01
CA THR A 32 -21.97 -2.36 -7.12
C THR A 32 -23.33 -2.55 -7.80
N PHE A 33 -23.39 -2.46 -9.13
CA PHE A 33 -24.63 -2.54 -9.88
C PHE A 33 -25.26 -3.94 -9.79
N ALA A 34 -26.58 -3.99 -9.66
CA ALA A 34 -27.38 -5.21 -9.59
C ALA A 34 -26.86 -6.26 -8.57
N GLY A 35 -26.48 -5.80 -7.36
CA GLY A 35 -26.01 -6.70 -6.29
C GLY A 35 -24.71 -7.44 -6.62
N GLY A 36 -23.88 -6.86 -7.50
CA GLY A 36 -22.62 -7.46 -7.90
C GLY A 36 -22.70 -8.46 -9.06
N ARG A 37 -23.87 -8.59 -9.71
CA ARG A 37 -24.06 -9.52 -10.85
C ARG A 37 -23.03 -9.37 -11.97
N PHE A 38 -22.47 -8.16 -12.13
CA PHE A 38 -21.45 -7.85 -13.14
C PHE A 38 -20.02 -7.71 -12.57
N ALA A 39 -19.84 -8.06 -11.30
CA ALA A 39 -18.55 -7.92 -10.63
C ALA A 39 -17.42 -8.70 -11.34
N ASN A 40 -17.74 -9.83 -11.98
CA ASN A 40 -16.79 -10.62 -12.77
C ASN A 40 -16.27 -9.91 -14.03
N ARG A 41 -16.93 -8.83 -14.48
CA ARG A 41 -16.50 -7.99 -15.62
C ARG A 41 -15.57 -6.85 -15.18
N CYS A 42 -15.34 -6.67 -13.87
CA CYS A 42 -14.39 -5.68 -13.38
C CYS A 42 -12.99 -5.95 -13.91
N ARG A 43 -12.29 -4.87 -14.18
CA ARG A 43 -10.86 -4.86 -14.52
C ARG A 43 -10.03 -4.51 -13.29
N PRO A 44 -8.73 -4.86 -13.25
CA PRO A 44 -7.90 -4.52 -12.10
C PRO A 44 -7.76 -3.01 -11.92
N THR A 45 -7.95 -2.50 -10.72
CA THR A 45 -7.72 -1.09 -10.35
C THR A 45 -6.57 -0.92 -9.37
N ALA A 46 -6.19 -1.99 -8.66
CA ALA A 46 -5.01 -2.05 -7.81
C ALA A 46 -4.01 -3.02 -8.45
N ILE A 47 -2.98 -2.49 -9.10
CA ILE A 47 -1.99 -3.29 -9.84
C ILE A 47 -0.63 -3.11 -9.17
N MET A 48 -0.06 -4.21 -8.66
CA MET A 48 1.18 -4.19 -7.91
C MET A 48 2.19 -5.14 -8.56
N PHE A 49 3.41 -4.65 -8.75
CA PHE A 49 4.57 -5.40 -9.19
C PHE A 49 5.50 -5.61 -8.00
N LEU A 50 5.54 -6.81 -7.46
CA LEU A 50 6.49 -7.21 -6.45
C LEU A 50 7.75 -7.71 -7.17
N LEU A 51 8.69 -6.80 -7.44
CA LEU A 51 9.85 -7.10 -8.27
C LEU A 51 10.83 -8.08 -7.63
N THR A 52 10.82 -8.18 -6.30
CA THR A 52 11.69 -9.08 -5.53
C THR A 52 11.13 -9.36 -4.14
N GLU A 53 11.42 -10.52 -3.60
CA GLU A 53 11.25 -10.83 -2.18
C GLU A 53 12.52 -10.57 -1.35
N LEU A 54 13.64 -10.21 -2.00
CA LEU A 54 14.86 -9.86 -1.29
C LEU A 54 14.75 -8.46 -0.68
N CYS A 55 15.27 -8.30 0.53
CA CYS A 55 15.31 -7.03 1.23
C CYS A 55 16.59 -6.92 2.07
N ASN A 56 17.23 -5.75 2.05
CA ASN A 56 18.40 -5.46 2.88
C ASN A 56 18.05 -4.75 4.20
N ALA A 57 16.76 -4.48 4.49
CA ALA A 57 16.25 -4.10 5.81
C ALA A 57 15.95 -5.34 6.66
N ARG A 58 15.73 -5.14 7.98
CA ARG A 58 15.38 -6.19 8.95
C ARG A 58 14.25 -5.73 9.85
N CYS A 59 13.18 -5.22 9.24
CA CYS A 59 12.07 -4.61 9.95
C CYS A 59 11.41 -5.60 10.91
N VAL A 60 11.05 -5.14 12.11
CA VAL A 60 10.44 -5.99 13.15
C VAL A 60 9.04 -6.48 12.78
N HIS A 61 8.35 -5.76 11.88
CA HIS A 61 6.97 -6.03 11.44
C HIS A 61 6.87 -6.71 10.06
N CYS A 62 8.00 -7.25 9.54
CA CYS A 62 8.03 -7.86 8.22
C CYS A 62 9.07 -8.98 8.19
N ASP A 63 8.72 -10.15 7.67
CA ASP A 63 9.60 -11.29 7.61
C ASP A 63 10.12 -11.61 6.20
N ILE A 64 9.85 -10.75 5.22
CA ILE A 64 10.29 -10.93 3.83
C ILE A 64 11.83 -11.04 3.72
N TRP A 65 12.57 -10.31 4.56
CA TRP A 65 14.03 -10.33 4.60
C TRP A 65 14.63 -11.68 5.07
N LYS A 66 13.80 -12.55 5.63
CA LYS A 66 14.20 -13.93 6.00
C LYS A 66 14.29 -14.84 4.79
N ASN A 67 13.67 -14.46 3.66
CA ASN A 67 13.78 -15.17 2.40
C ASN A 67 15.21 -15.07 1.88
N LYS A 68 15.89 -16.20 1.75
CA LYS A 68 17.27 -16.30 1.27
C LYS A 68 17.39 -17.12 -0.02
N GLY A 69 16.26 -17.51 -0.59
CA GLY A 69 16.19 -18.34 -1.78
C GLY A 69 16.65 -17.64 -3.05
N LYS A 70 16.99 -18.41 -4.07
CA LYS A 70 17.15 -17.87 -5.41
C LYS A 70 15.78 -17.58 -5.98
N GLU A 71 15.53 -16.33 -6.36
CA GLU A 71 14.32 -15.96 -7.09
C GLU A 71 14.48 -16.29 -8.57
N GLU A 72 13.57 -17.06 -9.10
CA GLU A 72 13.42 -17.22 -10.55
C GLU A 72 12.58 -16.08 -11.12
N SER A 73 13.10 -14.87 -10.99
CA SER A 73 12.39 -13.67 -11.43
C SER A 73 12.25 -13.63 -12.95
N PRO A 74 11.15 -13.08 -13.47
CA PRO A 74 11.06 -12.67 -14.86
C PRO A 74 12.18 -11.71 -15.25
N THR A 75 12.58 -11.76 -16.52
CA THR A 75 13.57 -10.81 -17.06
C THR A 75 12.99 -9.39 -17.16
N ALA A 76 13.85 -8.39 -17.35
CA ALA A 76 13.43 -7.01 -17.59
C ALA A 76 12.50 -6.90 -18.81
N GLU A 77 12.77 -7.70 -19.86
CA GLU A 77 11.99 -7.76 -21.09
C GLU A 77 10.60 -8.35 -20.84
N GLN A 78 10.51 -9.45 -20.06
CA GLN A 78 9.23 -10.05 -19.69
C GLN A 78 8.37 -9.08 -18.86
N TRP A 79 8.97 -8.36 -17.91
CA TRP A 79 8.27 -7.30 -17.18
C TRP A 79 7.84 -6.14 -18.09
N SER A 80 8.67 -5.76 -19.05
CA SER A 80 8.33 -4.73 -20.03
C SER A 80 7.17 -5.16 -20.93
N GLN A 81 7.12 -6.42 -21.34
CA GLN A 81 6.01 -6.98 -22.11
C GLN A 81 4.70 -6.92 -21.32
N VAL A 82 4.73 -7.24 -20.02
CA VAL A 82 3.55 -7.09 -19.15
C VAL A 82 3.06 -5.64 -19.10
N LEU A 83 3.97 -4.66 -19.06
CA LEU A 83 3.58 -3.24 -19.14
C LEU A 83 2.91 -2.91 -20.48
N ASP A 84 3.40 -3.43 -21.60
CA ASP A 84 2.80 -3.23 -22.92
C ASP A 84 1.40 -3.86 -23.01
N ASP A 85 1.26 -5.08 -22.51
CA ASP A 85 -0.02 -5.78 -22.43
C ASP A 85 -1.04 -5.03 -21.57
N LEU A 86 -0.63 -4.57 -20.37
CA LEU A 86 -1.47 -3.79 -19.48
C LEU A 86 -1.87 -2.44 -20.12
N ARG A 87 -0.91 -1.78 -20.78
CA ARG A 87 -1.18 -0.50 -21.46
C ARG A 87 -2.20 -0.64 -22.57
N SER A 88 -2.05 -1.68 -23.40
CA SER A 88 -2.97 -1.99 -24.50
C SER A 88 -4.37 -2.35 -23.97
N TRP A 89 -4.44 -3.11 -22.89
CA TRP A 89 -5.70 -3.62 -22.34
C TRP A 89 -6.43 -2.62 -21.45
N LEU A 90 -5.71 -1.93 -20.55
CA LEU A 90 -6.29 -1.10 -19.50
C LEU A 90 -6.12 0.40 -19.70
N GLY A 91 -5.24 0.83 -20.62
CA GLY A 91 -4.87 2.23 -20.78
C GLY A 91 -3.88 2.72 -19.70
N PRO A 92 -3.77 4.05 -19.47
CA PRO A 92 -2.80 4.66 -18.55
C PRO A 92 -3.29 4.63 -17.09
N VAL A 93 -3.49 3.42 -16.55
CA VAL A 93 -3.94 3.19 -15.17
C VAL A 93 -2.81 3.43 -14.15
N SER A 94 -3.15 3.32 -12.86
CA SER A 94 -2.17 3.38 -11.77
C SER A 94 -1.52 2.02 -11.58
N ILE A 95 -0.20 2.01 -11.37
CA ILE A 95 0.59 0.82 -11.04
C ILE A 95 1.57 1.14 -9.91
N VAL A 96 1.91 0.13 -9.12
CA VAL A 96 2.80 0.24 -7.98
C VAL A 96 3.97 -0.72 -8.15
N PHE A 97 5.20 -0.23 -8.08
CA PHE A 97 6.40 -1.06 -7.95
C PHE A 97 6.78 -1.18 -6.48
N THR A 98 6.92 -2.40 -6.01
CA THR A 98 7.22 -2.76 -4.63
C THR A 98 7.93 -4.11 -4.55
N GLY A 99 7.94 -4.74 -3.39
CA GLY A 99 8.53 -6.04 -3.10
C GLY A 99 9.14 -6.06 -1.71
N GLY A 100 10.22 -6.78 -1.52
CA GLY A 100 11.11 -6.59 -0.38
C GLY A 100 11.73 -5.19 -0.45
N GLU A 101 12.75 -5.04 -1.31
CA GLU A 101 13.22 -3.73 -1.76
C GLU A 101 13.42 -3.77 -3.28
N ALA A 102 12.50 -3.14 -3.99
CA ALA A 102 12.44 -3.19 -5.45
C ALA A 102 13.74 -2.69 -6.11
N LEU A 103 14.42 -1.69 -5.53
CA LEU A 103 15.66 -1.14 -6.05
C LEU A 103 16.86 -2.10 -5.95
N LEU A 104 16.74 -3.26 -5.30
CA LEU A 104 17.75 -4.31 -5.38
C LEU A 104 17.84 -4.94 -6.77
N LYS A 105 16.75 -4.87 -7.56
CA LYS A 105 16.78 -5.32 -8.96
C LYS A 105 17.47 -4.26 -9.84
N PRO A 106 18.49 -4.64 -10.62
CA PRO A 106 19.22 -3.68 -11.46
C PRO A 106 18.34 -2.92 -12.44
N TYR A 107 17.31 -3.57 -12.95
CA TYR A 107 16.36 -3.05 -13.95
C TYR A 107 15.19 -2.24 -13.38
N ALA A 108 15.06 -2.11 -12.05
CA ALA A 108 13.86 -1.53 -11.43
C ALA A 108 13.61 -0.06 -11.84
N THR A 109 14.66 0.76 -11.88
CA THR A 109 14.56 2.17 -12.28
C THR A 109 14.25 2.32 -13.77
N GLU A 110 14.83 1.46 -14.63
CA GLU A 110 14.52 1.43 -16.05
C GLU A 110 13.08 1.00 -16.29
N LEU A 111 12.60 -0.01 -15.58
CA LEU A 111 11.21 -0.47 -15.68
C LEU A 111 10.23 0.64 -15.26
N ALA A 112 10.55 1.38 -14.19
CA ALA A 112 9.78 2.54 -13.77
C ALA A 112 9.75 3.65 -14.84
N ALA A 113 10.90 3.92 -15.47
CA ALA A 113 11.00 4.88 -16.57
C ALA A 113 10.16 4.45 -17.79
N ARG A 114 10.25 3.18 -18.17
CA ARG A 114 9.45 2.60 -19.27
C ARG A 114 7.96 2.70 -18.97
N ALA A 115 7.53 2.45 -17.75
CA ALA A 115 6.14 2.57 -17.33
C ALA A 115 5.66 4.03 -17.36
N SER A 116 6.48 4.96 -16.83
CA SER A 116 6.18 6.40 -16.88
C SER A 116 6.05 6.91 -18.31
N ALA A 117 6.96 6.50 -19.21
CA ALA A 117 6.92 6.86 -20.62
C ALA A 117 5.66 6.34 -21.36
N ARG A 118 5.10 5.20 -20.92
CA ARG A 118 3.83 4.65 -21.42
C ARG A 118 2.59 5.35 -20.84
N GLY A 119 2.78 6.34 -19.98
CA GLY A 119 1.71 7.16 -19.40
C GLY A 119 1.03 6.52 -18.18
N PHE A 120 1.55 5.44 -17.63
CA PHE A 120 1.06 4.92 -16.36
C PHE A 120 1.25 5.94 -15.23
N HIS A 121 0.35 5.94 -14.25
CA HIS A 121 0.56 6.63 -13.00
C HIS A 121 1.39 5.73 -12.09
N VAL A 122 2.71 5.89 -12.17
CA VAL A 122 3.67 5.03 -11.45
C VAL A 122 3.85 5.51 -10.02
N GLU A 123 3.62 4.62 -9.07
CA GLU A 123 4.10 4.74 -7.71
C GLU A 123 5.25 3.78 -7.48
N PHE A 124 6.32 4.24 -6.84
CA PHE A 124 7.47 3.43 -6.48
C PHE A 124 7.68 3.46 -4.97
N LEU A 125 7.70 2.26 -4.34
CA LEU A 125 7.92 2.11 -2.92
C LEU A 125 9.36 1.71 -2.64
N THR A 126 10.00 2.37 -1.67
CA THR A 126 11.32 2.03 -1.16
C THR A 126 11.38 2.26 0.35
N HIS A 127 12.21 1.50 1.04
CA HIS A 127 12.50 1.75 2.45
C HIS A 127 13.50 2.88 2.67
N GLY A 128 14.16 3.37 1.59
CA GLY A 128 15.06 4.52 1.62
C GLY A 128 16.46 4.27 2.21
N TYR A 129 16.82 3.04 2.57
CA TYR A 129 18.15 2.72 3.10
C TYR A 129 19.16 2.46 1.95
N TRP A 130 19.82 3.51 1.48
CA TRP A 130 20.79 3.44 0.39
C TRP A 130 22.04 4.25 0.72
N LYS A 131 23.21 3.58 0.77
CA LYS A 131 24.50 4.27 0.95
C LYS A 131 24.93 4.98 -0.32
N ASP A 132 24.75 4.31 -1.46
CA ASP A 132 24.95 4.90 -2.78
C ASP A 132 23.62 5.50 -3.26
N GLN A 133 23.57 6.81 -3.40
CA GLN A 133 22.39 7.56 -3.81
C GLN A 133 22.15 7.54 -5.33
N SER A 134 23.07 7.00 -6.12
CA SER A 134 22.92 6.97 -7.60
C SER A 134 21.66 6.27 -8.06
N ARG A 135 21.21 5.20 -7.35
CA ARG A 135 19.94 4.51 -7.63
C ARG A 135 18.72 5.36 -7.31
N ILE A 136 18.80 6.20 -6.30
CA ILE A 136 17.75 7.14 -5.94
C ILE A 136 17.64 8.25 -6.97
N GLU A 137 18.78 8.75 -7.46
CA GLU A 137 18.81 9.73 -8.55
C GLU A 137 18.22 9.14 -9.84
N GLN A 138 18.59 7.89 -10.19
CA GLN A 138 18.00 7.18 -11.34
C GLN A 138 16.50 6.99 -11.17
N LEU A 139 16.01 6.66 -9.98
CA LEU A 139 14.58 6.56 -9.70
C LEU A 139 13.88 7.91 -9.89
N ALA A 140 14.48 9.01 -9.41
CA ALA A 140 13.93 10.34 -9.63
C ALA A 140 13.83 10.68 -11.12
N LEU A 141 14.87 10.37 -11.90
CA LEU A 141 14.91 10.59 -13.35
C LEU A 141 13.96 9.67 -14.14
N ALA A 142 13.53 8.56 -13.58
CA ALA A 142 12.48 7.71 -14.15
C ALA A 142 11.09 8.38 -14.17
N ARG A 143 10.95 9.55 -13.50
CA ARG A 143 9.75 10.40 -13.47
C ARG A 143 8.48 9.65 -13.04
N PRO A 144 8.51 8.87 -11.96
CA PRO A 144 7.27 8.30 -11.43
C PRO A 144 6.32 9.44 -11.01
N ALA A 145 5.04 9.14 -10.85
CA ALA A 145 4.08 10.11 -10.33
C ALA A 145 4.22 10.31 -8.81
N ARG A 146 4.64 9.25 -8.11
CA ARG A 146 4.85 9.26 -6.67
C ARG A 146 6.01 8.33 -6.28
N ILE A 147 6.84 8.79 -5.35
CA ILE A 147 7.81 7.96 -4.64
C ILE A 147 7.37 7.89 -3.19
N THR A 148 7.12 6.68 -2.72
CA THR A 148 6.71 6.43 -1.34
C THR A 148 7.90 5.87 -0.57
N VAL A 149 8.31 6.60 0.47
CA VAL A 149 9.42 6.22 1.36
C VAL A 149 8.87 5.75 2.69
N SER A 150 9.29 4.57 3.14
CA SER A 150 8.86 4.02 4.42
C SER A 150 9.55 4.73 5.59
N VAL A 151 8.77 5.37 6.48
CA VAL A 151 9.26 6.07 7.68
C VAL A 151 8.32 5.79 8.85
N ASP A 152 8.78 5.04 9.86
CA ASP A 152 7.95 4.63 11.01
C ASP A 152 8.20 5.46 12.27
N GLY A 153 9.07 6.45 12.21
CA GLY A 153 9.42 7.35 13.29
C GLY A 153 10.52 8.30 12.83
N VAL A 154 10.94 9.22 13.68
CA VAL A 154 12.08 10.10 13.45
C VAL A 154 13.25 9.61 14.32
N GLY A 155 14.47 9.59 13.76
CA GLY A 155 15.67 9.21 14.48
C GLY A 155 15.69 7.75 14.92
N ALA A 156 15.99 7.53 16.20
CA ALA A 156 16.22 6.21 16.78
C ALA A 156 15.01 5.26 16.64
N VAL A 157 13.78 5.76 16.78
CA VAL A 157 12.57 4.94 16.68
C VAL A 157 12.48 4.27 15.30
N HIS A 158 12.74 5.02 14.23
CA HIS A 158 12.77 4.45 12.88
C HIS A 158 13.87 3.39 12.74
N SER A 159 15.08 3.72 13.19
CA SER A 159 16.24 2.84 13.10
C SER A 159 16.01 1.51 13.84
N GLU A 160 15.41 1.56 15.02
CA GLU A 160 15.06 0.37 15.80
C GLU A 160 14.01 -0.50 15.07
N ILE A 161 12.93 0.11 14.56
CA ILE A 161 11.88 -0.61 13.83
C ILE A 161 12.44 -1.26 12.56
N ARG A 162 13.35 -0.57 11.86
CA ARG A 162 13.94 -1.04 10.59
C ARG A 162 15.17 -1.95 10.77
N GLY A 163 15.64 -2.13 12.03
CA GLY A 163 16.65 -3.11 12.41
C GLY A 163 18.09 -2.76 12.06
N ARG A 164 18.42 -1.45 11.93
CA ARG A 164 19.79 -0.94 11.77
C ARG A 164 19.93 0.42 12.42
N ALA A 165 21.02 0.66 13.14
CA ALA A 165 21.25 1.89 13.90
C ALA A 165 21.30 3.15 13.03
N ASP A 166 21.83 3.05 11.81
CA ASP A 166 21.99 4.15 10.85
C ASP A 166 20.82 4.25 9.84
N PHE A 167 19.70 3.54 10.11
CA PHE A 167 18.63 3.44 9.10
C PHE A 167 17.99 4.81 8.83
N PHE A 168 17.68 5.57 9.87
CA PHE A 168 17.07 6.89 9.70
C PHE A 168 17.98 7.86 8.95
N ASP A 169 19.28 7.84 9.24
CA ASP A 169 20.24 8.72 8.56
C ASP A 169 20.30 8.45 7.05
N GLN A 170 20.31 7.16 6.66
CA GLN A 170 20.30 6.80 5.24
C GLN A 170 18.96 7.14 4.57
N THR A 171 17.85 6.93 5.27
CA THR A 171 16.52 7.30 4.77
C THR A 171 16.39 8.81 4.61
N SER A 172 16.91 9.60 5.56
CA SER A 172 16.94 11.06 5.47
C SER A 172 17.74 11.54 4.26
N ARG A 173 18.93 10.98 4.04
CA ARG A 173 19.74 11.27 2.83
C ARG A 173 18.99 10.94 1.54
N THR A 174 18.26 9.82 1.51
CA THR A 174 17.40 9.47 0.37
C THR A 174 16.31 10.51 0.14
N ILE A 175 15.65 10.98 1.20
CA ILE A 175 14.65 12.04 1.11
C ILE A 175 15.27 13.34 0.61
N GLU A 176 16.41 13.76 1.16
CA GLU A 176 17.17 14.95 0.73
C GLU A 176 17.55 14.85 -0.76
N THR A 177 18.04 13.68 -1.19
CA THR A 177 18.37 13.41 -2.60
C THR A 177 17.14 13.57 -3.49
N LEU A 178 15.99 12.98 -3.11
CA LEU A 178 14.75 13.11 -3.87
C LEU A 178 14.27 14.56 -3.93
N VAL A 179 14.27 15.29 -2.82
CA VAL A 179 13.89 16.71 -2.80
C VAL A 179 14.83 17.54 -3.68
N GLY A 180 16.15 17.31 -3.57
CA GLY A 180 17.16 17.98 -4.38
C GLY A 180 17.02 17.69 -5.87
N MET A 181 16.81 16.43 -6.26
CA MET A 181 16.58 16.03 -7.65
C MET A 181 15.31 16.66 -8.23
N ARG A 182 14.22 16.67 -7.44
CA ARG A 182 12.96 17.30 -7.83
C ARG A 182 13.16 18.77 -8.18
N SER A 183 13.87 19.52 -7.35
CA SER A 183 14.13 20.95 -7.54
C SER A 183 15.10 21.19 -8.69
N ARG A 184 16.26 20.50 -8.71
CA ARG A 184 17.34 20.69 -9.69
C ARG A 184 16.89 20.39 -11.12
N HIS A 185 16.05 19.36 -11.30
CA HIS A 185 15.61 18.92 -12.62
C HIS A 185 14.14 19.27 -12.93
N SER A 186 13.50 20.12 -12.13
CA SER A 186 12.08 20.52 -12.29
C SER A 186 11.15 19.31 -12.44
N LEU A 187 11.40 18.25 -11.66
CA LEU A 187 10.60 17.03 -11.70
C LEU A 187 9.30 17.20 -10.91
N ARG A 188 8.24 16.49 -11.32
CA ARG A 188 6.89 16.69 -10.78
C ARG A 188 6.37 15.54 -9.91
N TYR A 189 7.22 14.61 -9.50
CA TYR A 189 6.76 13.55 -8.62
C TYR A 189 6.46 14.05 -7.20
N ARG A 190 5.50 13.40 -6.58
CA ARG A 190 5.22 13.60 -5.16
C ARG A 190 6.07 12.65 -4.33
N ILE A 191 6.53 13.12 -3.18
CA ILE A 191 7.15 12.28 -2.16
C ILE A 191 6.10 12.06 -1.07
N GLN A 192 5.85 10.79 -0.74
CA GLN A 192 4.95 10.41 0.33
C GLN A 192 5.70 9.54 1.33
N LEU A 193 5.56 9.83 2.61
CA LEU A 193 6.00 8.93 3.66
C LEU A 193 4.92 7.90 3.94
N LYS A 194 5.32 6.67 4.24
CA LYS A 194 4.41 5.60 4.66
C LYS A 194 4.84 5.08 6.02
N THR A 195 3.92 5.11 6.99
CA THR A 195 4.15 4.76 8.38
C THR A 195 3.20 3.64 8.79
N VAL A 196 3.75 2.58 9.39
CA VAL A 196 2.95 1.53 10.04
C VAL A 196 2.77 1.89 11.51
N ILE A 197 1.52 1.98 11.97
CA ILE A 197 1.17 2.24 13.37
C ILE A 197 1.34 0.94 14.14
N MET A 198 2.24 0.92 15.14
CA MET A 198 2.55 -0.25 15.96
C MET A 198 2.98 0.15 17.37
N GLU A 199 3.10 -0.81 18.28
CA GLU A 199 3.47 -0.58 19.69
C GLU A 199 4.67 0.38 19.86
N LYS A 200 5.72 0.20 19.04
CA LYS A 200 6.99 0.92 19.20
C LYS A 200 6.94 2.39 18.83
N ASN A 201 5.94 2.83 18.05
CA ASN A 201 5.91 4.20 17.52
C ASN A 201 4.66 5.00 17.84
N LEU A 202 3.79 4.52 18.74
CA LEU A 202 2.55 5.22 19.07
C LEU A 202 2.78 6.68 19.51
N ASP A 203 3.86 6.94 20.24
CA ASP A 203 4.21 8.29 20.71
C ASP A 203 4.93 9.14 19.65
N ALA A 204 5.44 8.53 18.58
CA ALA A 204 6.24 9.19 17.54
C ALA A 204 5.43 9.55 16.27
N LEU A 205 4.18 9.10 16.15
CA LEU A 205 3.39 9.27 14.91
C LEU A 205 3.20 10.74 14.55
N GLY A 206 2.88 11.60 15.52
CA GLY A 206 2.69 13.03 15.29
C GLY A 206 3.98 13.73 14.83
N GLU A 207 5.14 13.25 15.27
CA GLU A 207 6.43 13.78 14.83
C GLU A 207 6.69 13.50 13.35
N VAL A 208 6.33 12.29 12.86
CA VAL A 208 6.41 11.96 11.43
C VAL A 208 5.51 12.87 10.59
N ALA A 209 4.30 13.19 11.06
CA ALA A 209 3.41 14.13 10.37
C ALA A 209 4.02 15.54 10.28
N ARG A 210 4.62 16.03 11.37
CA ARG A 210 5.30 17.34 11.40
C ARG A 210 6.54 17.33 10.50
N PHE A 211 7.33 16.26 10.54
CA PHE A 211 8.49 16.08 9.66
C PHE A 211 8.06 16.12 8.18
N ALA A 212 7.08 15.32 7.78
CA ALA A 212 6.57 15.30 6.41
C ALA A 212 6.09 16.69 5.95
N THR A 213 5.32 17.37 6.79
CA THR A 213 4.77 18.71 6.48
C THR A 213 5.87 19.75 6.30
N ARG A 214 6.87 19.77 7.18
CA ARG A 214 8.00 20.70 7.11
C ARG A 214 8.80 20.55 5.81
N GLU A 215 8.99 19.32 5.35
CA GLU A 215 9.74 19.01 4.12
C GLU A 215 8.84 19.06 2.84
N GLY A 216 7.62 19.57 2.94
CA GLY A 216 6.70 19.66 1.79
C GLY A 216 6.29 18.31 1.21
N MET A 217 6.24 17.28 2.06
CA MET A 217 5.80 15.94 1.74
C MET A 217 4.45 15.64 2.40
N SER A 218 3.84 14.51 2.04
CA SER A 218 2.69 13.97 2.77
C SER A 218 3.07 12.67 3.48
N VAL A 219 2.29 12.30 4.52
CA VAL A 219 2.42 10.99 5.17
C VAL A 219 1.12 10.21 5.08
N HIS A 220 1.24 8.91 4.86
CA HIS A 220 0.14 7.94 4.89
C HIS A 220 0.38 6.94 6.02
N TYR A 221 -0.60 6.81 6.90
CA TYR A 221 -0.57 5.85 8.00
C TYR A 221 -1.36 4.60 7.65
N GLN A 222 -0.89 3.45 8.10
CA GLN A 222 -1.63 2.19 8.06
C GLN A 222 -1.47 1.47 9.40
N PRO A 223 -2.46 0.72 9.87
CA PRO A 223 -2.31 -0.07 11.09
C PRO A 223 -1.35 -1.23 10.84
N ILE A 224 -0.73 -1.73 11.91
CA ILE A 224 0.04 -2.97 11.86
C ILE A 224 -0.86 -4.14 11.46
N GLU A 225 -0.33 -5.02 10.65
CA GLU A 225 -0.94 -6.30 10.29
C GLU A 225 0.00 -7.44 10.68
N GLN A 226 -0.46 -8.69 10.52
CA GLN A 226 0.42 -9.85 10.69
C GLN A 226 1.67 -9.68 9.80
N ASN A 227 2.83 -10.08 10.32
CA ASN A 227 4.07 -10.00 9.57
C ASN A 227 3.93 -10.66 8.19
N TYR A 228 4.31 -9.93 7.15
CA TYR A 228 4.32 -10.47 5.80
C TYR A 228 5.24 -11.70 5.73
N ASN A 229 4.83 -12.70 4.96
CA ASN A 229 5.58 -13.97 4.78
C ASN A 229 5.62 -14.87 6.03
N THR A 230 4.58 -14.81 6.87
CA THR A 230 4.34 -15.79 7.94
C THR A 230 3.09 -16.61 7.65
N PRO A 231 2.98 -17.84 8.15
CA PRO A 231 1.74 -18.60 8.09
C PRO A 231 0.56 -17.78 8.65
N GLU A 232 -0.58 -17.85 7.97
CA GLU A 232 -1.76 -17.09 8.40
C GLU A 232 -2.23 -17.55 9.78
N ASP A 233 -2.28 -16.62 10.74
CA ASP A 233 -2.79 -16.83 12.09
C ASP A 233 -3.88 -15.80 12.40
N ALA A 234 -5.09 -16.27 12.68
CA ALA A 234 -6.22 -15.41 12.99
C ALA A 234 -6.05 -14.64 14.32
N GLY A 235 -5.26 -15.20 15.24
CA GLY A 235 -4.97 -14.65 16.57
C GLY A 235 -3.61 -13.93 16.66
N TRP A 236 -2.91 -13.70 15.57
CA TRP A 236 -1.55 -13.14 15.52
C TRP A 236 -1.35 -11.92 16.44
N PHE A 237 -2.36 -11.07 16.58
CA PHE A 237 -2.31 -9.86 17.40
C PHE A 237 -2.20 -10.16 18.90
N THR A 238 -2.59 -11.34 19.36
CA THR A 238 -2.48 -11.75 20.77
C THR A 238 -1.04 -12.09 21.17
N THR A 239 -0.20 -12.46 20.20
CA THR A 239 1.17 -12.92 20.40
C THR A 239 2.23 -11.99 19.83
N SER A 240 1.84 -11.09 18.93
CA SER A 240 2.78 -10.19 18.26
C SER A 240 3.31 -9.11 19.19
N PRO A 241 4.63 -8.97 19.35
CA PRO A 241 5.24 -7.88 20.12
C PRO A 241 5.05 -6.50 19.46
N ASN A 242 4.61 -6.47 18.20
CA ASN A 242 4.39 -5.25 17.44
C ASN A 242 2.95 -4.73 17.57
N TRP A 243 2.02 -5.58 18.02
CA TRP A 243 0.66 -5.16 18.32
C TRP A 243 0.63 -4.25 19.55
N PRO A 244 -0.16 -3.15 19.54
CA PRO A 244 -0.30 -2.28 20.72
C PRO A 244 -0.76 -3.03 21.96
N ARG A 245 0.01 -2.98 23.04
CA ARG A 245 -0.35 -3.58 24.32
C ARG A 245 -1.54 -2.88 24.96
N ASP A 246 -1.56 -1.55 24.85
CA ASP A 246 -2.70 -0.70 25.20
C ASP A 246 -3.38 -0.23 23.90
N THR A 247 -4.44 -0.94 23.50
CA THR A 247 -5.21 -0.57 22.30
C THR A 247 -5.90 0.79 22.46
N GLY A 248 -6.27 1.20 23.68
CA GLY A 248 -6.75 2.54 23.97
C GLY A 248 -5.70 3.61 23.68
N LYS A 249 -4.40 3.34 23.92
CA LYS A 249 -3.31 4.23 23.52
C LYS A 249 -3.21 4.34 21.99
N ALA A 250 -3.37 3.22 21.28
CA ALA A 250 -3.37 3.22 19.83
C ALA A 250 -4.54 4.03 19.26
N VAL A 251 -5.73 3.89 19.84
CA VAL A 251 -6.91 4.70 19.48
C VAL A 251 -6.62 6.20 19.67
N ARG A 252 -6.13 6.59 20.85
CA ARG A 252 -5.77 8.01 21.12
C ARG A 252 -4.71 8.54 20.15
N ALA A 253 -3.73 7.71 19.77
CA ALA A 253 -2.71 8.09 18.80
C ALA A 253 -3.33 8.35 17.41
N VAL A 254 -4.30 7.54 16.98
CA VAL A 254 -5.03 7.76 15.71
C VAL A 254 -5.92 9.01 15.78
N GLU A 255 -6.61 9.24 16.90
CA GLU A 255 -7.39 10.47 17.12
C GLU A 255 -6.51 11.73 17.07
N GLU A 256 -5.29 11.65 17.60
CA GLU A 256 -4.30 12.73 17.48
C GLU A 256 -3.93 12.99 16.02
N LEU A 257 -3.77 11.95 15.19
CA LEU A 257 -3.51 12.12 13.76
C LEU A 257 -4.67 12.80 13.04
N ILE A 258 -5.93 12.52 13.42
CA ILE A 258 -7.11 13.23 12.90
C ILE A 258 -7.02 14.71 13.28
N ARG A 259 -6.68 15.02 14.54
CA ARG A 259 -6.54 16.38 15.02
C ARG A 259 -5.43 17.13 14.25
N LEU A 260 -4.25 16.52 14.09
CA LEU A 260 -3.13 17.10 13.34
C LEU A 260 -3.49 17.36 11.88
N LYS A 261 -4.23 16.43 11.24
CA LYS A 261 -4.75 16.64 9.89
C LYS A 261 -5.68 17.85 9.81
N ARG A 262 -6.62 18.00 10.76
CA ARG A 262 -7.53 19.16 10.84
C ARG A 262 -6.78 20.48 11.07
N GLN A 263 -5.61 20.42 11.70
CA GLN A 263 -4.70 21.56 11.87
C GLN A 263 -3.90 21.90 10.61
N GLY A 264 -4.08 21.15 9.51
CA GLY A 264 -3.43 21.42 8.23
C GLY A 264 -2.13 20.65 7.98
N LEU A 265 -1.74 19.69 8.84
CA LEU A 265 -0.59 18.86 8.54
C LEU A 265 -0.88 17.96 7.33
N HIS A 266 0.14 17.68 6.55
CA HIS A 266 0.04 16.95 5.28
C HIS A 266 -0.21 15.44 5.45
N VAL A 267 -1.28 15.08 6.16
CA VAL A 267 -1.72 13.70 6.37
C VAL A 267 -2.67 13.29 5.25
N SER A 268 -2.30 12.27 4.47
CA SER A 268 -3.04 11.88 3.26
C SER A 268 -4.25 10.96 3.53
N ASN A 269 -4.31 10.31 4.70
CA ASN A 269 -5.47 9.50 5.09
C ASN A 269 -6.75 10.34 5.17
N SER A 270 -7.89 9.79 4.76
CA SER A 270 -9.19 10.39 5.08
C SER A 270 -9.56 10.14 6.55
N GLU A 271 -10.48 10.93 7.09
CA GLU A 271 -10.97 10.71 8.45
C GLU A 271 -11.71 9.38 8.57
N GLU A 272 -12.46 8.97 7.54
CA GLU A 272 -13.13 7.68 7.49
C GLU A 272 -12.12 6.52 7.56
N HIS A 273 -10.93 6.69 6.93
CA HIS A 273 -9.87 5.69 7.02
C HIS A 273 -9.33 5.59 8.45
N PHE A 274 -9.12 6.71 9.14
CA PHE A 274 -8.73 6.70 10.55
C PHE A 274 -9.81 6.09 11.44
N GLN A 275 -11.08 6.39 11.21
CA GLN A 275 -12.19 5.75 11.95
C GLN A 275 -12.21 4.23 11.74
N ALA A 276 -11.85 3.74 10.55
CA ALA A 276 -11.70 2.31 10.32
C ALA A 276 -10.50 1.72 11.09
N MET A 277 -9.39 2.45 11.22
CA MET A 277 -8.25 2.01 12.03
C MET A 277 -8.58 1.96 13.53
N ILE A 278 -9.34 2.92 14.04
CA ILE A 278 -9.82 2.92 15.44
C ILE A 278 -10.60 1.63 15.69
N ARG A 279 -11.62 1.33 14.87
CA ARG A 279 -12.39 0.09 15.00
C ARG A 279 -11.52 -1.17 14.89
N TYR A 280 -10.48 -1.14 14.05
CA TYR A 280 -9.56 -2.26 13.92
C TYR A 280 -8.74 -2.49 15.19
N PHE A 281 -8.28 -1.44 15.87
CA PHE A 281 -7.58 -1.59 17.15
C PHE A 281 -8.51 -2.02 18.28
N GLU A 282 -9.78 -1.63 18.23
CA GLU A 282 -10.81 -2.05 19.21
C GLU A 282 -11.24 -3.51 19.02
N ASP A 283 -11.40 -3.95 17.77
CA ASP A 283 -11.84 -5.32 17.41
C ASP A 283 -11.02 -5.87 16.21
N PRO A 284 -9.77 -6.32 16.45
CA PRO A 284 -8.92 -6.84 15.37
C PRO A 284 -9.41 -8.17 14.79
N ALA A 285 -10.20 -8.94 15.53
CA ALA A 285 -10.74 -10.21 15.05
C ALA A 285 -11.91 -10.00 14.07
N GLY A 286 -12.75 -8.99 14.31
CA GLY A 286 -13.93 -8.66 13.48
C GLY A 286 -13.59 -7.94 12.18
N LEU A 287 -12.42 -7.25 12.10
CA LEU A 287 -12.06 -6.36 11.00
C LEU A 287 -10.80 -6.80 10.25
N ARG A 288 -10.80 -8.01 9.72
CA ARG A 288 -9.67 -8.57 8.95
C ARG A 288 -9.30 -7.84 7.65
N VAL A 289 -10.00 -6.77 7.26
CA VAL A 289 -9.88 -6.15 5.92
C VAL A 289 -9.85 -4.63 6.01
N VAL A 290 -8.95 -4.06 6.81
CA VAL A 290 -8.83 -2.59 6.94
C VAL A 290 -7.92 -1.96 5.88
N THR A 291 -7.11 -2.72 5.18
CA THR A 291 -6.08 -2.19 4.26
C THR A 291 -6.60 -1.56 2.98
N GLN A 292 -7.89 -1.61 2.70
CA GLN A 292 -8.45 -0.99 1.51
C GLN A 292 -9.33 0.19 1.86
N SER A 293 -8.79 1.37 1.66
CA SER A 293 -9.34 2.71 1.95
C SER A 293 -10.76 3.01 1.42
N HIS A 294 -11.42 2.08 0.74
CA HIS A 294 -12.77 2.25 0.20
C HIS A 294 -13.85 1.37 0.87
N VAL A 295 -13.48 0.55 1.85
CA VAL A 295 -14.41 -0.40 2.48
C VAL A 295 -15.26 0.25 3.57
N ALA A 296 -14.79 1.33 4.18
CA ALA A 296 -15.46 1.99 5.30
C ALA A 296 -16.86 2.55 4.97
N GLN A 297 -17.17 2.79 3.69
CA GLN A 297 -18.48 3.34 3.27
C GLN A 297 -19.46 2.29 2.72
N GLN A 298 -19.06 1.02 2.58
CA GLN A 298 -19.91 0.01 1.94
C GLN A 298 -20.47 -0.97 2.95
N LYS A 299 -21.80 -1.16 2.91
CA LYS A 299 -22.56 -2.08 3.76
C LYS A 299 -22.20 -3.57 3.58
N GLN A 300 -21.34 -3.91 2.60
CA GLN A 300 -20.83 -5.26 2.35
C GLN A 300 -19.34 -5.21 2.03
N PRO A 301 -18.50 -6.04 2.67
CA PRO A 301 -17.09 -6.16 2.33
C PRO A 301 -16.97 -6.67 0.88
N GLN A 302 -16.20 -5.95 0.07
CA GLN A 302 -15.99 -6.35 -1.33
C GLN A 302 -14.69 -7.13 -1.46
N CYS A 303 -14.76 -8.27 -2.14
CA CYS A 303 -13.62 -9.13 -2.37
C CYS A 303 -12.53 -8.38 -3.18
N ALA A 304 -11.32 -8.31 -2.62
CA ALA A 304 -10.17 -7.71 -3.27
C ALA A 304 -9.84 -8.35 -4.63
N ALA A 305 -10.07 -9.66 -4.75
CA ALA A 305 -9.84 -10.39 -5.98
C ALA A 305 -10.65 -9.87 -7.20
N LEU A 306 -11.67 -9.03 -6.99
CA LEU A 306 -12.40 -8.37 -8.08
C LEU A 306 -11.56 -7.32 -8.80
N THR A 307 -10.62 -6.69 -8.09
CA THR A 307 -9.92 -5.50 -8.59
C THR A 307 -8.43 -5.50 -8.31
N MET A 308 -7.93 -6.41 -7.47
CA MET A 308 -6.51 -6.52 -7.15
C MET A 308 -5.80 -7.45 -8.14
N LEU A 309 -4.68 -7.01 -8.64
CA LEU A 309 -3.77 -7.75 -9.49
C LEU A 309 -2.36 -7.59 -8.93
N GLN A 310 -1.82 -8.64 -8.34
CA GLN A 310 -0.46 -8.65 -7.83
C GLN A 310 0.39 -9.59 -8.68
N LEU A 311 1.48 -9.06 -9.20
CA LEU A 311 2.48 -9.80 -9.93
C LEU A 311 3.64 -10.07 -8.96
N GLN A 312 3.85 -11.33 -8.64
CA GLN A 312 4.84 -11.77 -7.66
C GLN A 312 6.25 -11.80 -8.25
N ALA A 313 7.26 -11.82 -7.41
CA ALA A 313 8.67 -11.78 -7.80
C ALA A 313 9.10 -12.93 -8.74
N ASN A 314 8.43 -14.08 -8.67
CA ASN A 314 8.65 -15.23 -9.53
C ASN A 314 7.80 -15.24 -10.83
N GLY A 315 6.98 -14.21 -11.03
CA GLY A 315 6.08 -14.08 -12.16
C GLY A 315 4.67 -14.61 -11.92
N ASP A 316 4.40 -15.20 -10.77
CA ASP A 316 3.05 -15.61 -10.40
C ASP A 316 2.10 -14.42 -10.31
N VAL A 317 0.87 -14.64 -10.69
CA VAL A 317 -0.20 -13.65 -10.62
C VAL A 317 -1.18 -14.06 -9.53
N THR A 318 -1.35 -13.20 -8.53
CA THR A 318 -2.32 -13.39 -7.46
C THR A 318 -3.37 -12.29 -7.48
N VAL A 319 -4.58 -12.64 -7.08
CA VAL A 319 -5.72 -11.72 -6.96
C VAL A 319 -6.22 -11.64 -5.51
N CYS A 320 -5.68 -12.47 -4.65
CA CYS A 320 -5.99 -12.56 -3.23
C CYS A 320 -4.80 -13.21 -2.52
N SER A 321 -4.40 -12.66 -1.37
CA SER A 321 -3.31 -13.21 -0.55
C SER A 321 -3.61 -14.60 0.03
N ARG A 322 -4.90 -14.98 0.10
CA ARG A 322 -5.39 -16.23 0.68
C ARG A 322 -5.65 -17.33 -0.34
N LYS A 323 -5.40 -17.08 -1.61
CA LYS A 323 -5.67 -18.04 -2.68
C LYS A 323 -4.39 -18.28 -3.46
N PRO A 324 -4.21 -19.51 -4.00
CA PRO A 324 -3.06 -19.79 -4.85
C PRO A 324 -3.03 -18.87 -6.08
N PRO A 325 -1.88 -18.74 -6.74
CA PRO A 325 -1.75 -17.97 -7.97
C PRO A 325 -2.77 -18.40 -9.04
N VAL A 326 -3.27 -17.43 -9.79
CA VAL A 326 -4.22 -17.66 -10.89
C VAL A 326 -3.53 -17.98 -12.22
N GLY A 327 -2.22 -17.81 -12.29
CA GLY A 327 -1.36 -18.11 -13.43
C GLY A 327 0.02 -17.48 -13.26
N ASN A 328 0.87 -17.58 -14.29
CA ASN A 328 2.22 -17.01 -14.30
C ASN A 328 2.46 -16.25 -15.61
N ILE A 329 3.06 -15.06 -15.52
CA ILE A 329 3.31 -14.17 -16.68
C ILE A 329 4.34 -14.74 -17.66
N LYS A 330 5.16 -15.69 -17.23
CA LYS A 330 6.11 -16.41 -18.11
C LYS A 330 5.41 -17.42 -19.03
N GLU A 331 4.17 -17.79 -18.69
CA GLU A 331 3.40 -18.83 -19.40
C GLU A 331 2.24 -18.27 -20.22
N SER A 332 1.66 -17.15 -19.80
CA SER A 332 0.46 -16.62 -20.44
C SER A 332 0.36 -15.10 -20.34
N PRO A 333 -0.22 -14.43 -21.36
CA PRO A 333 -0.48 -12.99 -21.31
C PRO A 333 -1.37 -12.61 -20.11
N ILE A 334 -1.06 -11.47 -19.48
CA ILE A 334 -1.69 -11.03 -18.23
C ILE A 334 -3.22 -10.91 -18.34
N ARG A 335 -3.74 -10.48 -19.48
CA ARG A 335 -5.18 -10.38 -19.71
C ARG A 335 -5.85 -11.75 -19.67
N ARG A 336 -5.25 -12.78 -20.28
CA ARG A 336 -5.78 -14.14 -20.28
C ARG A 336 -5.80 -14.73 -18.88
N ILE A 337 -4.73 -14.48 -18.10
CA ILE A 337 -4.66 -14.87 -16.69
C ILE A 337 -5.80 -14.25 -15.91
N TRP A 338 -6.00 -12.93 -16.05
CA TRP A 338 -7.08 -12.21 -15.38
C TRP A 338 -8.47 -12.72 -15.74
N GLU A 339 -8.74 -12.95 -17.02
CA GLU A 339 -10.03 -13.47 -17.48
C GLU A 339 -10.28 -14.90 -16.98
N GLY A 340 -9.22 -15.71 -16.86
CA GLY A 340 -9.27 -17.08 -16.34
C GLY A 340 -9.51 -17.19 -14.82
N ARG A 341 -9.37 -16.07 -14.04
CA ARG A 341 -9.55 -16.09 -12.58
C ARG A 341 -10.96 -16.48 -12.13
N ARG A 342 -11.92 -16.52 -13.04
CA ARG A 342 -13.34 -16.83 -12.78
C ARG A 342 -13.52 -18.12 -11.99
N ARG A 343 -12.73 -19.15 -12.26
CA ARG A 343 -12.72 -20.44 -11.55
C ARG A 343 -12.46 -20.32 -10.05
N TYR A 344 -11.86 -19.20 -9.59
CA TYR A 344 -11.56 -18.94 -8.19
C TYR A 344 -12.73 -18.32 -7.41
N TRP A 345 -13.76 -17.81 -8.11
CA TRP A 345 -14.96 -17.28 -7.49
C TRP A 345 -15.94 -18.37 -7.09
N GLU A 346 -15.98 -19.45 -7.86
CA GLU A 346 -16.88 -20.58 -7.67
C GLU A 346 -16.40 -21.48 -6.50
N ALA A 347 -15.11 -21.44 -6.18
CA ALA A 347 -14.58 -22.05 -4.98
C ALA A 347 -14.81 -21.11 -3.78
N ARG A 348 -15.60 -21.54 -2.79
CA ARG A 348 -15.98 -20.82 -1.55
C ARG A 348 -14.98 -19.74 -1.16
N CYS A 349 -15.38 -18.49 -1.36
CA CYS A 349 -14.60 -17.31 -0.98
C CYS A 349 -14.77 -17.05 0.51
N CYS A 350 -13.76 -16.49 1.17
CA CYS A 350 -13.81 -16.04 2.56
C CYS A 350 -15.00 -15.12 2.89
N LEU A 351 -15.62 -14.49 1.88
CA LEU A 351 -16.87 -13.75 2.04
C LEU A 351 -18.10 -14.64 2.21
N ALA A 352 -18.09 -15.87 1.67
CA ALA A 352 -19.17 -16.83 1.89
C ALA A 352 -19.09 -17.46 3.29
N GLU A 353 -17.89 -17.57 3.83
CA GLU A 353 -17.69 -18.05 5.21
C GLU A 353 -18.06 -16.99 6.25
N ALA A 354 -17.83 -15.70 5.96
CA ALA A 354 -18.23 -14.60 6.83
C ALA A 354 -19.76 -14.40 6.92
N SER A 355 -20.51 -14.84 5.92
CA SER A 355 -21.99 -14.78 5.93
C SER A 355 -22.64 -15.92 6.73
N VAL A 356 -21.85 -16.87 7.23
CA VAL A 356 -22.33 -18.04 8.01
C VAL A 356 -22.01 -17.90 9.52
N LEU A 357 -21.28 -16.84 9.92
CA LEU A 357 -21.16 -16.58 11.35
C LEU A 357 -22.52 -16.05 11.87
N PRO A 358 -23.14 -16.73 12.85
CA PRO A 358 -24.35 -16.22 13.46
C PRO A 358 -24.04 -14.82 14.01
N VAL A 359 -24.95 -13.89 13.75
CA VAL A 359 -24.98 -12.61 14.45
C VAL A 359 -25.15 -12.98 15.93
N VAL A 360 -24.06 -13.00 16.68
CA VAL A 360 -24.12 -13.09 18.14
C VAL A 360 -24.72 -11.77 18.58
N GLY A 361 -26.03 -11.78 18.81
CA GLY A 361 -26.70 -10.69 19.50
C GLY A 361 -26.03 -10.46 20.86
N PRO A 362 -26.19 -9.27 21.44
CA PRO A 362 -25.60 -8.96 22.74
C PRO A 362 -25.96 -10.04 23.73
N GLN A 363 -24.94 -10.68 24.31
CA GLN A 363 -25.17 -11.66 25.36
C GLN A 363 -25.81 -10.90 26.55
N PRO A 364 -26.89 -11.42 27.17
CA PRO A 364 -27.46 -10.81 28.35
C PRO A 364 -26.42 -10.81 29.46
N SER A 365 -26.35 -9.68 30.17
CA SER A 365 -25.42 -9.47 31.28
C SER A 365 -25.58 -10.57 32.35
N PRO A 366 -24.52 -10.87 33.13
CA PRO A 366 -24.57 -11.90 34.17
C PRO A 366 -25.68 -11.69 35.21
N ASP A 367 -26.25 -10.49 35.35
CA ASP A 367 -27.32 -10.16 36.31
C ASP A 367 -28.72 -10.55 35.82
N GLU A 368 -28.95 -10.82 34.54
CA GLU A 368 -30.28 -11.26 34.02
C GLU A 368 -30.49 -12.78 34.12
N ARG A 369 -29.55 -13.53 34.68
CA ARG A 369 -29.69 -14.99 34.88
C ARG A 369 -30.05 -15.38 36.30
N ARG A 370 -30.48 -14.43 37.13
CA ARG A 370 -31.08 -14.71 38.46
C ARG A 370 -32.50 -14.09 38.54
N GLY A 371 -33.42 -14.74 37.93
CA GLY A 371 -34.81 -14.47 38.02
C GLY A 371 -35.59 -15.71 37.63
#